data_cf1e71062bbb2fef71e3f4c39c679d95
#
_entry.id   cf1e71062bbb2fef71e3f4c39c679d95
#
_cell.length_a   1.000
_cell.length_b   1.000
_cell.length_c   1.000
_cell.angle_alpha   90.00
_cell.angle_beta   90.00
_cell.angle_gamma   90.00
#
_symmetry.space_group_name_H-M   'P 1'
#
loop_
_entity.id
_entity.type
_entity.pdbx_description
1 polymer ?
#
loop_
_entity_poly.entity_id
_entity_poly.type
_entity_poly.pdbx_seq_one_letter_code
_entity_poly.pdbx_strand_id
1 'polypeptide(L)'
;MSMLLEILKTVPDHRRAQGRQYDLGTLLFLSILALLSGAKGYKDICTYINGRFVELKAIFGIKWRQAPKRTMVNDTLRKMEDSVLEDVFRNYAGKLNEANSTGAEISGFALDGKSLRGSYDNVKGNKMLHLLTAFCVENQLILGHISVRDKTNEIPCAQELIKQLGLPEGSVYTLDAMHCQKKPLKQ
;
A
#
# COMPACT_ATOMS: atom_id res chain seq x y z
N MET A 1 15.60 -13.37 -4.12
CA MET A 1 15.30 -11.93 -4.17
C MET A 1 13.99 -11.72 -3.41
N SER A 2 13.74 -10.57 -2.80
CA SER A 2 12.50 -10.35 -2.01
C SER A 2 11.28 -10.32 -2.93
N MET A 3 10.22 -11.06 -2.60
CA MET A 3 8.94 -11.07 -3.36
C MET A 3 8.40 -9.65 -3.56
N LEU A 4 8.50 -8.78 -2.53
CA LEU A 4 8.08 -7.39 -2.64
C LEU A 4 8.87 -6.63 -3.71
N LEU A 5 10.20 -6.82 -3.80
CA LEU A 5 11.04 -6.16 -4.80
C LEU A 5 10.64 -6.61 -6.23
N GLU A 6 10.33 -7.89 -6.42
CA GLU A 6 9.85 -8.41 -7.71
C GLU A 6 8.55 -7.74 -8.14
N ILE A 7 7.58 -7.63 -7.23
CA ILE A 7 6.31 -6.97 -7.51
C ILE A 7 6.53 -5.47 -7.80
N LEU A 8 7.36 -4.78 -7.01
CA LEU A 8 7.65 -3.37 -7.23
C LEU A 8 8.34 -3.09 -8.58
N LYS A 9 9.10 -4.04 -9.11
CA LYS A 9 9.71 -3.93 -10.44
C LYS A 9 8.70 -3.99 -11.59
N THR A 10 7.49 -4.49 -11.35
CA THR A 10 6.42 -4.49 -12.35
C THR A 10 5.71 -3.14 -12.49
N VAL A 11 5.95 -2.21 -11.56
CA VAL A 11 5.34 -0.88 -11.57
C VAL A 11 5.80 -0.11 -12.81
N PRO A 12 4.86 0.42 -13.62
CA PRO A 12 5.20 1.22 -14.78
C PRO A 12 5.90 2.52 -14.37
N ASP A 13 7.04 2.79 -14.97
CA ASP A 13 7.82 3.99 -14.65
C ASP A 13 7.27 5.21 -15.40
N HIS A 14 6.56 6.07 -14.68
CA HIS A 14 5.95 7.31 -15.18
C HIS A 14 6.97 8.39 -15.56
N ARG A 15 8.25 8.21 -15.22
CA ARG A 15 9.30 9.20 -15.48
C ARG A 15 9.77 9.16 -16.93
N ARG A 16 10.23 10.31 -17.43
CA ARG A 16 10.91 10.41 -18.74
C ARG A 16 12.22 9.62 -18.72
N ALA A 17 12.70 9.17 -19.89
CA ALA A 17 13.90 8.34 -20.03
C ALA A 17 15.13 8.93 -19.30
N GLN A 18 15.32 10.26 -19.38
CA GLN A 18 16.42 10.95 -18.67
C GLN A 18 16.33 10.86 -17.15
N GLY A 19 15.13 10.67 -16.59
CA GLY A 19 14.88 10.53 -15.14
C GLY A 19 15.01 9.09 -14.61
N ARG A 20 15.28 8.10 -15.48
CA ARG A 20 15.32 6.68 -15.13
C ARG A 20 16.70 6.16 -14.74
N GLN A 21 17.62 7.03 -14.34
CA GLN A 21 18.94 6.63 -13.85
C GLN A 21 18.87 5.64 -12.67
N TYR A 22 17.83 5.74 -11.86
CA TYR A 22 17.50 4.86 -10.74
C TYR A 22 16.24 4.08 -11.11
N ASP A 23 16.29 2.76 -11.16
CA ASP A 23 15.09 1.99 -11.46
C ASP A 23 14.02 2.22 -10.38
N LEU A 24 12.75 2.34 -10.82
CA LEU A 24 11.65 2.74 -9.96
C LEU A 24 11.38 1.69 -8.87
N GLY A 25 11.37 0.42 -9.24
CA GLY A 25 11.06 -0.67 -8.31
C GLY A 25 12.06 -0.73 -7.16
N THR A 26 13.36 -0.63 -7.44
CA THR A 26 14.38 -0.59 -6.39
C THR A 26 14.27 0.69 -5.54
N LEU A 27 13.96 1.83 -6.15
CA LEU A 27 13.77 3.08 -5.41
C LEU A 27 12.59 2.98 -4.42
N LEU A 28 11.47 2.45 -4.87
CA LEU A 28 10.29 2.21 -4.02
C LEU A 28 10.62 1.23 -2.90
N PHE A 29 11.27 0.13 -3.22
CA PHE A 29 11.68 -0.87 -2.24
C PHE A 29 12.58 -0.28 -1.14
N LEU A 30 13.61 0.46 -1.52
CA LEU A 30 14.50 1.12 -0.56
C LEU A 30 13.79 2.20 0.26
N SER A 31 12.80 2.88 -0.33
CA SER A 31 11.97 3.84 0.39
C SER A 31 11.11 3.15 1.44
N ILE A 32 10.53 1.99 1.14
CA ILE A 32 9.77 1.18 2.10
C ILE A 32 10.70 0.69 3.23
N LEU A 33 11.88 0.18 2.91
CA LEU A 33 12.85 -0.23 3.94
C LEU A 33 13.25 0.93 4.86
N ALA A 34 13.44 2.13 4.30
CA ALA A 34 13.73 3.33 5.08
C ALA A 34 12.56 3.68 6.03
N LEU A 35 11.30 3.64 5.54
CA LEU A 35 10.10 3.89 6.35
C LEU A 35 9.98 2.87 7.49
N LEU A 36 10.19 1.58 7.21
CA LEU A 36 10.20 0.52 8.22
C LEU A 36 11.33 0.68 9.23
N SER A 37 12.44 1.34 8.82
CA SER A 37 13.56 1.71 9.71
C SER A 37 13.36 3.03 10.46
N GLY A 38 12.16 3.64 10.38
CA GLY A 38 11.79 4.84 11.13
C GLY A 38 11.95 6.17 10.38
N ALA A 39 12.22 6.17 9.06
CA ALA A 39 12.22 7.40 8.27
C ALA A 39 10.82 8.03 8.28
N LYS A 40 10.75 9.37 8.45
CA LYS A 40 9.50 10.14 8.53
C LYS A 40 9.24 11.02 7.31
N GLY A 41 10.17 11.04 6.36
CA GLY A 41 10.04 11.88 5.18
C GLY A 41 11.18 11.69 4.18
N TYR A 42 11.12 12.39 3.06
CA TYR A 42 12.07 12.23 1.95
C TYR A 42 13.54 12.46 2.33
N LYS A 43 13.80 13.36 3.31
CA LYS A 43 15.15 13.60 3.83
C LYS A 43 15.68 12.35 4.51
N ASP A 44 14.87 11.73 5.36
CA ASP A 44 15.27 10.56 6.16
C ASP A 44 15.45 9.34 5.26
N ILE A 45 14.57 9.16 4.26
CA ILE A 45 14.72 8.12 3.22
C ILE A 45 16.08 8.26 2.53
N CYS A 46 16.45 9.47 2.10
CA CYS A 46 17.74 9.69 1.49
C CYS A 46 18.90 9.45 2.46
N THR A 47 18.77 9.87 3.72
CA THR A 47 19.79 9.64 4.74
C THR A 47 20.01 8.13 4.95
N TYR A 48 18.92 7.36 5.06
CA TYR A 48 18.98 5.90 5.18
C TYR A 48 19.69 5.26 3.98
N ILE A 49 19.28 5.61 2.76
CA ILE A 49 19.86 5.04 1.54
C ILE A 49 21.35 5.42 1.42
N ASN A 50 21.71 6.68 1.67
CA ASN A 50 23.09 7.14 1.57
C ASN A 50 24.00 6.47 2.61
N GLY A 51 23.55 6.40 3.86
CA GLY A 51 24.33 5.83 4.97
C GLY A 51 24.60 4.34 4.80
N ARG A 52 23.72 3.61 4.08
CA ARG A 52 23.82 2.16 3.87
C ARG A 52 24.04 1.78 2.41
N PHE A 53 24.42 2.73 1.56
CA PHE A 53 24.42 2.52 0.10
C PHE A 53 25.30 1.35 -0.33
N VAL A 54 26.48 1.18 0.25
CA VAL A 54 27.40 0.09 -0.07
C VAL A 54 26.79 -1.26 0.29
N GLU A 55 26.21 -1.39 1.47
CA GLU A 55 25.55 -2.60 1.95
C GLU A 55 24.33 -2.95 1.10
N LEU A 56 23.43 -1.97 0.89
CA LEU A 56 22.23 -2.14 0.08
C LEU A 56 22.55 -2.55 -1.35
N LYS A 57 23.61 -1.96 -1.91
CA LYS A 57 24.10 -2.28 -3.25
C LYS A 57 24.58 -3.73 -3.33
N ALA A 58 25.31 -4.19 -2.34
CA ALA A 58 25.80 -5.58 -2.27
C ALA A 58 24.66 -6.59 -2.08
N ILE A 59 23.72 -6.31 -1.14
CA ILE A 59 22.63 -7.23 -0.80
C ILE A 59 21.63 -7.37 -1.96
N PHE A 60 21.24 -6.26 -2.60
CA PHE A 60 20.18 -6.24 -3.62
C PHE A 60 20.70 -6.16 -5.05
N GLY A 61 22.03 -6.23 -5.27
CA GLY A 61 22.62 -6.19 -6.61
C GLY A 61 22.36 -4.86 -7.35
N ILE A 62 22.31 -3.73 -6.64
CA ILE A 62 21.96 -2.43 -7.20
C ILE A 62 23.10 -1.95 -8.12
N LYS A 63 22.76 -1.56 -9.36
CA LYS A 63 23.73 -1.12 -10.36
C LYS A 63 23.97 0.40 -10.38
N TRP A 64 23.38 1.14 -9.45
CA TRP A 64 23.53 2.59 -9.38
C TRP A 64 24.98 2.98 -9.06
N ARG A 65 25.44 4.07 -9.67
CA ARG A 65 26.79 4.60 -9.43
C ARG A 65 26.89 5.33 -8.09
N GLN A 66 25.81 6.00 -7.70
CA GLN A 66 25.69 6.77 -6.45
C GLN A 66 24.28 6.68 -5.89
N ALA A 67 24.10 7.01 -4.62
CA ALA A 67 22.79 7.07 -4.00
C ALA A 67 21.96 8.23 -4.58
N PRO A 68 20.61 8.11 -4.59
CA PRO A 68 19.72 9.14 -5.12
C PRO A 68 19.75 10.41 -4.26
N LYS A 69 19.62 11.57 -4.92
CA LYS A 69 19.47 12.86 -4.25
C LYS A 69 18.03 13.07 -3.76
N ARG A 70 17.86 13.85 -2.70
CA ARG A 70 16.56 14.16 -2.08
C ARG A 70 15.54 14.69 -3.10
N THR A 71 15.93 15.60 -3.98
CA THR A 71 15.02 16.17 -4.99
C THR A 71 14.47 15.09 -5.90
N MET A 72 15.32 14.17 -6.37
CA MET A 72 14.92 13.06 -7.23
C MET A 72 13.93 12.12 -6.51
N VAL A 73 14.22 11.73 -5.26
CA VAL A 73 13.31 10.87 -4.45
C VAL A 73 11.97 11.58 -4.25
N ASN A 74 11.99 12.84 -3.82
CA ASN A 74 10.79 13.64 -3.60
C ASN A 74 9.94 13.74 -4.88
N ASP A 75 10.56 14.13 -6.00
CA ASP A 75 9.83 14.33 -7.26
C ASP A 75 9.26 13.02 -7.81
N THR A 76 9.97 11.91 -7.61
CA THR A 76 9.49 10.59 -8.03
C THR A 76 8.30 10.14 -7.20
N LEU A 77 8.41 10.19 -5.87
CA LEU A 77 7.36 9.69 -4.98
C LEU A 77 6.10 10.57 -5.01
N ARG A 78 6.25 11.90 -5.11
CA ARG A 78 5.10 12.81 -5.18
C ARG A 78 4.27 12.70 -6.47
N LYS A 79 4.87 12.18 -7.54
CA LYS A 79 4.19 12.01 -8.84
C LYS A 79 3.63 10.60 -9.04
N MET A 80 3.81 9.72 -8.05
CA MET A 80 3.18 8.40 -8.07
C MET A 80 1.67 8.55 -7.90
N GLU A 81 0.93 7.79 -8.68
CA GLU A 81 -0.51 7.66 -8.49
C GLU A 81 -0.80 6.69 -7.34
N ASP A 82 -1.71 7.07 -6.45
CA ASP A 82 -2.06 6.26 -5.27
C ASP A 82 -2.61 4.89 -5.67
N SER A 83 -3.37 4.82 -6.77
CA SER A 83 -3.93 3.57 -7.33
C SER A 83 -2.85 2.55 -7.65
N VAL A 84 -1.73 2.98 -8.22
CA VAL A 84 -0.61 2.09 -8.59
C VAL A 84 0.04 1.47 -7.35
N LEU A 85 0.20 2.24 -6.29
CA LEU A 85 0.73 1.74 -5.02
C LEU A 85 -0.25 0.78 -4.34
N GLU A 86 -1.55 1.08 -4.42
CA GLU A 86 -2.60 0.21 -3.90
C GLU A 86 -2.62 -1.15 -4.61
N ASP A 87 -2.53 -1.18 -5.94
CA ASP A 87 -2.49 -2.41 -6.72
C ASP A 87 -1.27 -3.27 -6.36
N VAL A 88 -0.10 -2.64 -6.18
CA VAL A 88 1.12 -3.31 -5.71
C VAL A 88 0.91 -3.90 -4.33
N PHE A 89 0.32 -3.12 -3.41
CA PHE A 89 0.05 -3.56 -2.05
C PHE A 89 -0.90 -4.76 -2.03
N ARG A 90 -2.00 -4.71 -2.76
CA ARG A 90 -2.98 -5.80 -2.87
C ARG A 90 -2.36 -7.07 -3.44
N ASN A 91 -1.58 -6.95 -4.50
CA ASN A 91 -0.88 -8.09 -5.11
C ASN A 91 0.09 -8.73 -4.10
N TYR A 92 0.85 -7.92 -3.36
CA TYR A 92 1.77 -8.42 -2.34
C TYR A 92 1.03 -9.09 -1.18
N ALA A 93 0.00 -8.43 -0.64
CA ALA A 93 -0.81 -8.95 0.45
C ALA A 93 -1.57 -10.23 0.06
N GLY A 94 -2.11 -10.29 -1.17
CA GLY A 94 -2.76 -11.49 -1.72
C GLY A 94 -1.82 -12.67 -1.76
N LYS A 95 -0.61 -12.49 -2.30
CA LYS A 95 0.42 -13.56 -2.35
C LYS A 95 0.87 -14.02 -0.96
N LEU A 96 0.97 -13.10 0.00
CA LEU A 96 1.27 -13.46 1.39
C LEU A 96 0.12 -14.24 2.01
N ASN A 97 -1.12 -13.82 1.75
CA ASN A 97 -2.30 -14.50 2.26
C ASN A 97 -2.39 -15.93 1.71
N GLU A 98 -2.19 -16.12 0.41
CA GLU A 98 -2.14 -17.44 -0.22
C GLU A 98 -1.05 -18.33 0.36
N ALA A 99 0.16 -17.78 0.54
CA ALA A 99 1.30 -18.53 1.08
C ALA A 99 1.10 -18.95 2.55
N ASN A 100 0.32 -18.20 3.32
CA ASN A 100 0.04 -18.46 4.73
C ASN A 100 -1.31 -19.17 4.96
N SER A 101 -2.08 -19.44 3.90
CA SER A 101 -3.37 -20.11 4.02
C SER A 101 -3.19 -21.53 4.51
N THR A 102 -3.81 -21.84 5.65
CA THR A 102 -3.76 -23.16 6.29
C THR A 102 -4.80 -24.13 5.77
N GLY A 103 -5.54 -23.78 4.71
CA GLY A 103 -6.63 -24.58 4.17
C GLY A 103 -7.90 -24.58 5.04
N ALA A 104 -8.06 -23.57 5.89
CA ALA A 104 -9.29 -23.40 6.66
C ALA A 104 -10.50 -23.22 5.72
N GLU A 105 -11.58 -23.96 5.97
CA GLU A 105 -12.79 -23.90 5.16
C GLU A 105 -13.50 -22.54 5.20
N ILE A 106 -13.27 -21.74 6.25
CA ILE A 106 -13.89 -20.44 6.47
C ILE A 106 -12.81 -19.43 6.83
N SER A 107 -12.75 -18.32 6.09
CA SER A 107 -11.86 -17.20 6.38
C SER A 107 -12.64 -16.00 6.90
N GLY A 108 -12.14 -15.40 7.99
CA GLY A 108 -12.72 -14.22 8.63
C GLY A 108 -12.04 -12.93 8.17
N PHE A 109 -12.84 -11.93 7.80
CA PHE A 109 -12.36 -10.62 7.37
C PHE A 109 -13.01 -9.51 8.17
N ALA A 110 -12.20 -8.65 8.78
CA ALA A 110 -12.68 -7.46 9.47
C ALA A 110 -12.53 -6.23 8.57
N LEU A 111 -13.61 -5.48 8.40
CA LEU A 111 -13.62 -4.21 7.68
C LEU A 111 -13.71 -3.08 8.69
N ASP A 112 -12.69 -2.19 8.70
CA ASP A 112 -12.58 -1.07 9.64
C ASP A 112 -12.31 0.24 8.91
N GLY A 113 -13.11 1.25 9.23
CA GLY A 113 -12.98 2.61 8.68
C GLY A 113 -12.12 3.50 9.55
N LYS A 114 -11.02 4.04 9.01
CA LYS A 114 -10.11 4.94 9.73
C LYS A 114 -9.97 6.29 9.05
N SER A 115 -10.02 7.34 9.85
CA SER A 115 -9.68 8.69 9.42
C SER A 115 -8.19 8.95 9.60
N LEU A 116 -7.47 9.29 8.54
CA LEU A 116 -6.05 9.61 8.61
C LEU A 116 -5.86 11.02 9.17
N ARG A 117 -5.44 11.09 10.45
CA ARG A 117 -5.08 12.36 11.08
C ARG A 117 -3.89 12.98 10.36
N GLY A 118 -3.97 14.27 10.02
CA GLY A 118 -2.91 14.99 9.30
C GLY A 118 -3.01 14.95 7.77
N SER A 119 -4.01 14.25 7.20
CA SER A 119 -4.32 14.33 5.76
C SER A 119 -5.12 15.58 5.39
N TYR A 120 -5.50 16.38 6.36
CA TYR A 120 -6.24 17.62 6.18
C TYR A 120 -5.30 18.74 5.73
N ASP A 121 -5.56 19.32 4.56
CA ASP A 121 -4.83 20.50 4.04
C ASP A 121 -5.78 21.70 3.98
N ASN A 122 -5.67 22.57 4.97
CA ASN A 122 -6.46 23.80 5.08
C ASN A 122 -6.29 24.72 3.88
N VAL A 123 -5.11 24.71 3.24
CA VAL A 123 -4.77 25.63 2.16
C VAL A 123 -5.44 25.20 0.84
N LYS A 124 -5.62 23.89 0.66
CA LYS A 124 -6.21 23.31 -0.57
C LYS A 124 -7.67 22.90 -0.40
N GLY A 125 -8.27 23.09 0.78
CA GLY A 125 -9.64 22.66 1.06
C GLY A 125 -9.84 21.13 1.02
N ASN A 126 -8.76 20.35 1.11
CA ASN A 126 -8.84 18.90 1.10
C ASN A 126 -9.45 18.40 2.40
N LYS A 127 -10.54 17.64 2.29
CA LYS A 127 -11.16 16.96 3.44
C LYS A 127 -10.22 15.88 3.98
N MET A 128 -10.37 15.55 5.27
CA MET A 128 -9.68 14.45 5.91
C MET A 128 -9.89 13.15 5.12
N LEU A 129 -8.81 12.43 4.83
CA LEU A 129 -8.88 11.16 4.13
C LEU A 129 -9.42 10.08 5.07
N HIS A 130 -10.49 9.43 4.66
CA HIS A 130 -11.05 8.27 5.32
C HIS A 130 -10.68 7.03 4.48
N LEU A 131 -10.16 5.99 5.14
CA LEU A 131 -9.84 4.72 4.52
C LEU A 131 -10.67 3.62 5.15
N LEU A 132 -11.29 2.79 4.31
CA LEU A 132 -11.85 1.51 4.71
C LEU A 132 -10.81 0.43 4.41
N THR A 133 -10.47 -0.37 5.40
CA THR A 133 -9.41 -1.38 5.37
C THR A 133 -10.01 -2.76 5.55
N ALA A 134 -9.58 -3.73 4.76
CA ALA A 134 -9.93 -5.15 4.92
C ALA A 134 -8.77 -5.90 5.56
N PHE A 135 -9.02 -6.52 6.71
CA PHE A 135 -8.06 -7.27 7.50
C PHE A 135 -8.45 -8.76 7.54
N CYS A 136 -7.54 -9.64 7.14
CA CYS A 136 -7.68 -11.08 7.30
C CYS A 136 -7.30 -11.47 8.73
N VAL A 137 -8.25 -12.07 9.45
CA VAL A 137 -8.11 -12.39 10.88
C VAL A 137 -7.12 -13.52 11.08
N GLU A 138 -7.17 -14.57 10.26
CA GLU A 138 -6.35 -15.76 10.38
C GLU A 138 -4.86 -15.46 10.13
N ASN A 139 -4.57 -14.75 9.05
CA ASN A 139 -3.20 -14.44 8.66
C ASN A 139 -2.69 -13.12 9.22
N GLN A 140 -3.53 -12.37 9.94
CA GLN A 140 -3.22 -11.06 10.52
C GLN A 140 -2.66 -10.06 9.48
N LEU A 141 -3.24 -10.08 8.28
CA LEU A 141 -2.79 -9.27 7.15
C LEU A 141 -3.87 -8.27 6.72
N ILE A 142 -3.46 -7.05 6.41
CA ILE A 142 -4.28 -6.11 5.66
C ILE A 142 -4.20 -6.52 4.18
N LEU A 143 -5.34 -6.83 3.56
CA LEU A 143 -5.41 -7.27 2.17
C LEU A 143 -5.58 -6.11 1.19
N GLY A 144 -6.18 -5.02 1.63
CA GLY A 144 -6.38 -3.84 0.81
C GLY A 144 -7.15 -2.76 1.56
N HIS A 145 -7.20 -1.60 0.94
CA HIS A 145 -7.99 -0.48 1.44
C HIS A 145 -8.61 0.31 0.28
N ILE A 146 -9.64 1.09 0.59
CA ILE A 146 -10.30 1.99 -0.35
C ILE A 146 -10.54 3.33 0.32
N SER A 147 -10.35 4.42 -0.44
CA SER A 147 -10.65 5.77 0.03
C SER A 147 -12.15 6.02 0.06
N VAL A 148 -12.66 6.46 1.20
CA VAL A 148 -14.06 6.83 1.41
C VAL A 148 -14.15 8.35 1.41
N ARG A 149 -14.85 8.93 0.43
CA ARG A 149 -14.96 10.41 0.29
C ARG A 149 -15.83 11.04 1.37
N ASP A 150 -16.91 10.36 1.76
CA ASP A 150 -17.83 10.77 2.82
C ASP A 150 -18.27 9.56 3.64
N LYS A 151 -18.40 9.71 4.96
CA LYS A 151 -18.80 8.62 5.88
C LYS A 151 -20.12 7.93 5.49
N THR A 152 -21.02 8.64 4.81
CA THR A 152 -22.28 8.08 4.32
C THR A 152 -22.10 7.07 3.19
N ASN A 153 -20.91 6.99 2.61
CA ASN A 153 -20.57 6.07 1.50
C ASN A 153 -19.78 4.84 1.95
N GLU A 154 -19.62 4.60 3.25
CA GLU A 154 -18.85 3.45 3.75
C GLU A 154 -19.43 2.11 3.31
N ILE A 155 -20.77 1.93 3.30
CA ILE A 155 -21.43 0.67 2.90
C ILE A 155 -21.16 0.32 1.43
N PRO A 156 -21.39 1.23 0.45
CA PRO A 156 -21.02 0.97 -0.94
C PRO A 156 -19.52 0.71 -1.12
N CYS A 157 -18.66 1.44 -0.38
CA CYS A 157 -17.22 1.22 -0.42
C CYS A 157 -16.81 -0.15 0.14
N ALA A 158 -17.49 -0.63 1.19
CA ALA A 158 -17.25 -1.97 1.72
C ALA A 158 -17.57 -3.05 0.69
N GLN A 159 -18.72 -2.93 0.01
CA GLN A 159 -19.11 -3.86 -1.05
C GLN A 159 -18.11 -3.85 -2.22
N GLU A 160 -17.68 -2.67 -2.62
CA GLU A 160 -16.68 -2.50 -3.67
C GLU A 160 -15.33 -3.09 -3.27
N LEU A 161 -14.87 -2.89 -2.03
CA LEU A 161 -13.62 -3.45 -1.53
C LEU A 161 -13.67 -4.98 -1.49
N ILE A 162 -14.77 -5.57 -0.99
CA ILE A 162 -14.98 -7.03 -0.97
C ILE A 162 -14.91 -7.59 -2.41
N LYS A 163 -15.60 -6.95 -3.36
CA LYS A 163 -15.60 -7.35 -4.76
C LYS A 163 -14.22 -7.28 -5.39
N GLN A 164 -13.48 -6.20 -5.13
CA GLN A 164 -12.12 -5.99 -5.65
C GLN A 164 -11.12 -7.01 -5.09
N LEU A 165 -11.31 -7.47 -3.86
CA LEU A 165 -10.43 -8.45 -3.24
C LEU A 165 -10.68 -9.88 -3.75
N GLY A 166 -11.84 -10.17 -4.35
CA GLY A 166 -12.15 -11.49 -4.93
C GLY A 166 -12.02 -12.62 -3.92
N LEU A 167 -12.46 -12.39 -2.67
CA LEU A 167 -12.29 -13.34 -1.58
C LEU A 167 -13.15 -14.61 -1.81
N PRO A 168 -12.75 -15.79 -1.24
CA PRO A 168 -13.43 -17.05 -1.45
C PRO A 168 -14.89 -17.01 -1.01
N GLU A 169 -15.73 -17.79 -1.69
CA GLU A 169 -17.11 -18.05 -1.24
C GLU A 169 -17.11 -18.66 0.16
N GLY A 170 -18.08 -18.30 0.99
CA GLY A 170 -18.16 -18.73 2.38
C GLY A 170 -17.35 -17.87 3.36
N SER A 171 -16.67 -16.83 2.90
CA SER A 171 -15.97 -15.89 3.76
C SER A 171 -16.93 -15.15 4.70
N VAL A 172 -16.49 -14.96 5.96
CA VAL A 172 -17.26 -14.23 6.98
C VAL A 172 -16.70 -12.81 7.12
N TYR A 173 -17.57 -11.81 7.02
CA TYR A 173 -17.19 -10.41 7.15
C TYR A 173 -17.74 -9.81 8.43
N THR A 174 -16.88 -9.14 9.20
CA THR A 174 -17.29 -8.32 10.34
C THR A 174 -17.14 -6.86 10.01
N LEU A 175 -18.17 -6.06 10.27
CA LEU A 175 -18.21 -4.63 10.07
C LEU A 175 -18.69 -3.96 11.36
N ASP A 176 -18.33 -2.68 11.58
CA ASP A 176 -18.87 -1.90 12.71
C ASP A 176 -20.40 -1.83 12.64
N ALA A 177 -21.05 -1.72 13.81
CA ALA A 177 -22.51 -1.68 13.95
C ALA A 177 -23.19 -0.58 13.11
N MET A 178 -22.50 0.50 12.80
CA MET A 178 -22.99 1.54 11.89
C MET A 178 -23.25 1.03 10.46
N HIS A 179 -22.63 -0.06 10.05
CA HIS A 179 -22.81 -0.71 8.75
C HIS A 179 -23.98 -1.73 8.71
N CYS A 180 -24.58 -2.06 9.85
CA CYS A 180 -25.71 -2.99 9.98
C CYS A 180 -27.05 -2.38 9.56
N GLN A 181 -27.12 -1.67 8.43
CA GLN A 181 -28.38 -1.23 7.84
C GLN A 181 -28.99 -2.31 6.94
N LYS A 182 -30.34 -2.34 6.82
CA LYS A 182 -31.14 -3.39 6.14
C LYS A 182 -30.78 -3.74 4.68
N LYS A 183 -29.74 -3.15 4.07
CA LYS A 183 -29.32 -3.40 2.67
C LYS A 183 -27.80 -3.52 2.45
N PRO A 184 -27.00 -4.18 3.28
CA PRO A 184 -25.57 -4.24 2.99
C PRO A 184 -25.17 -5.32 1.99
N LEU A 185 -25.90 -6.40 1.87
CA LEU A 185 -25.47 -7.59 1.15
C LEU A 185 -26.64 -8.25 0.41
N LYS A 186 -26.96 -7.73 -0.78
CA LYS A 186 -27.53 -8.59 -1.84
C LYS A 186 -26.39 -8.88 -2.82
N GLN A 187 -25.91 -10.14 -2.74
CA GLN A 187 -25.16 -10.75 -3.82
C GLN A 187 -26.03 -10.82 -5.07
#